data_3f251ba77fd28082c6fa81c8a784538e
#
_entry.id   3f251ba77fd28082c6fa81c8a784538e
#
_cell.length_a   1.000
_cell.length_b   1.000
_cell.length_c   1.000
_cell.angle_alpha   90.00
_cell.angle_beta   90.00
_cell.angle_gamma   90.00
#
_symmetry.space_group_name_H-M   'P 1'
#
loop_
_entity.id
_entity.type
_entity.pdbx_description
1 polymer ?
#
loop_
_entity_poly.entity_id
_entity_poly.type
_entity_poly.pdbx_seq_one_letter_code
_entity_poly.pdbx_strand_id
1 'polypeptide(L)'
;MDANAADYSITVFQSEAGNMMDIDITAAYTGPGSKTVSIYAAVTEETSPESYDGGGPNPHHVFRQWLLNGIGNAFESVTLSGGNPVTKSWSIPISVVRAGGGKSPADNFLTVAALLDGDHTTNRNVLAAGDSNMGPKMDLAVSGVTLSNPASTGGYVIGDSITV
;
A
#
# COMPACT_ATOMS: atom_id res chain seq x y z
N MET A 1 -29.30 3.10 2.09
CA MET A 1 -28.38 4.27 2.02
C MET A 1 -27.14 3.76 1.36
N ASP A 2 -26.85 4.29 0.19
CA ASP A 2 -25.63 3.93 -0.52
C ASP A 2 -24.43 4.38 0.32
N ALA A 3 -23.46 3.48 0.47
CA ALA A 3 -22.22 3.80 1.16
C ALA A 3 -21.53 4.94 0.42
N ASN A 4 -21.27 6.06 1.11
CA ASN A 4 -20.52 7.15 0.53
C ASN A 4 -19.03 6.75 0.50
N ALA A 5 -18.47 6.57 -0.69
CA ALA A 5 -17.05 6.20 -0.85
C ALA A 5 -16.10 7.20 -0.16
N ALA A 6 -16.51 8.46 -0.02
CA ALA A 6 -15.72 9.49 0.68
C ALA A 6 -15.53 9.21 2.19
N ASP A 7 -16.34 8.34 2.78
CA ASP A 7 -16.22 7.98 4.20
C ASP A 7 -15.18 6.87 4.45
N TYR A 8 -14.64 6.28 3.40
CA TYR A 8 -13.70 5.16 3.48
C TYR A 8 -12.32 5.59 3.02
N SER A 9 -11.32 5.03 3.67
CA SER A 9 -9.94 5.15 3.23
C SER A 9 -9.20 3.83 3.42
N ILE A 10 -8.19 3.61 2.60
CA ILE A 10 -7.24 2.51 2.71
C ILE A 10 -5.84 3.05 2.47
N THR A 11 -4.90 2.65 3.32
CA THR A 11 -3.48 2.93 3.13
C THR A 11 -2.72 1.63 3.15
N VAL A 12 -1.72 1.54 2.30
CA VAL A 12 -0.85 0.37 2.18
C VAL A 12 0.56 0.82 2.47
N PHE A 13 1.19 0.20 3.47
CA PHE A 13 2.60 0.36 3.77
C PHE A 13 3.31 -0.95 3.45
N GLN A 14 4.46 -0.85 2.82
CA GLN A 14 5.31 -1.99 2.50
C GLN A 14 6.75 -1.63 2.84
N SER A 15 7.44 -2.54 3.49
CA SER A 15 8.87 -2.43 3.74
C SER A 15 9.53 -3.77 3.49
N GLU A 16 10.83 -3.74 3.29
CA GLU A 16 11.63 -4.93 3.05
C GLU A 16 12.76 -5.00 4.05
N ALA A 17 12.91 -6.17 4.67
CA ALA A 17 13.97 -6.45 5.62
C ALA A 17 14.59 -7.82 5.31
N GLY A 18 15.79 -7.82 4.75
CA GLY A 18 16.46 -9.06 4.30
C GLY A 18 15.68 -9.74 3.18
N ASN A 19 15.17 -10.94 3.45
CA ASN A 19 14.38 -11.71 2.49
C ASN A 19 12.87 -11.70 2.80
N MET A 20 12.42 -10.78 3.66
CA MET A 20 11.02 -10.65 4.05
C MET A 20 10.45 -9.36 3.50
N MET A 21 9.19 -9.40 3.14
CA MET A 21 8.37 -8.26 2.79
C MET A 21 7.32 -8.11 3.90
N ASP A 22 7.38 -7.00 4.62
CA ASP A 22 6.43 -6.64 5.67
C ASP A 22 5.42 -5.66 5.10
N ILE A 23 4.13 -5.96 5.28
CA ILE A 23 3.03 -5.25 4.66
C ILE A 23 1.99 -4.94 5.71
N ASP A 24 1.61 -3.67 5.83
CA ASP A 24 0.50 -3.20 6.66
C ASP A 24 -0.56 -2.56 5.77
N ILE A 25 -1.79 -3.03 5.91
CA ILE A 25 -2.95 -2.43 5.24
C ILE A 25 -3.88 -1.89 6.31
N THR A 26 -4.06 -0.58 6.33
CA THR A 26 -4.93 0.11 7.27
C THR A 26 -6.17 0.61 6.55
N ALA A 27 -7.32 0.13 6.99
CA ALA A 27 -8.64 0.54 6.53
C ALA A 27 -9.34 1.40 7.57
N ALA A 28 -9.98 2.47 7.16
CA ALA A 28 -10.73 3.34 8.05
C ALA A 28 -12.09 3.72 7.45
N TYR A 29 -13.02 4.03 8.37
CA TYR A 29 -14.36 4.52 8.08
C TYR A 29 -14.67 5.69 9.02
N THR A 30 -15.14 6.78 8.47
CA THR A 30 -15.44 8.03 9.23
C THR A 30 -16.93 8.30 9.39
N GLY A 31 -17.77 7.53 8.71
CA GLY A 31 -19.23 7.69 8.80
C GLY A 31 -19.82 7.12 10.09
N PRO A 32 -21.13 7.26 10.29
CA PRO A 32 -21.80 6.82 11.52
C PRO A 32 -21.95 5.29 11.60
N GLY A 33 -21.84 4.77 12.83
CA GLY A 33 -22.04 3.36 13.12
C GLY A 33 -20.88 2.47 12.70
N SER A 34 -21.17 1.22 12.39
CA SER A 34 -20.19 0.22 11.95
C SER A 34 -20.54 -0.33 10.57
N LYS A 35 -19.54 -0.69 9.80
CA LYS A 35 -19.68 -1.29 8.47
C LYS A 35 -18.78 -2.52 8.34
N THR A 36 -19.33 -3.60 7.81
CA THR A 36 -18.54 -4.77 7.42
C THR A 36 -18.19 -4.62 5.95
N VAL A 37 -16.90 -4.68 5.67
CA VAL A 37 -16.33 -4.55 4.33
C VAL A 37 -15.36 -5.69 4.06
N SER A 38 -15.03 -5.91 2.81
CA SER A 38 -14.01 -6.89 2.42
C SER A 38 -12.74 -6.18 1.96
N ILE A 39 -11.59 -6.60 2.50
CA ILE A 39 -10.27 -6.20 2.01
C ILE A 39 -9.82 -7.21 0.96
N TYR A 40 -9.43 -6.73 -0.20
CA TYR A 40 -8.73 -7.47 -1.23
C TYR A 40 -7.32 -6.93 -1.32
N ALA A 41 -6.32 -7.80 -1.28
CA ALA A 41 -4.95 -7.37 -1.42
C ALA A 41 -4.09 -8.40 -2.13
N ALA A 42 -3.17 -7.89 -2.92
CA ALA A 42 -2.24 -8.71 -3.69
C ALA A 42 -0.88 -8.01 -3.83
N VAL A 43 0.15 -8.81 -3.99
CA VAL A 43 1.44 -8.32 -4.47
C VAL A 43 1.45 -8.42 -6.00
N THR A 44 1.85 -7.34 -6.63
CA THR A 44 2.07 -7.23 -8.07
C THR A 44 3.53 -6.88 -8.34
N GLU A 45 4.02 -7.24 -9.50
CA GLU A 45 5.29 -6.77 -10.03
C GLU A 45 5.03 -5.54 -10.89
N GLU A 46 5.62 -4.40 -10.53
CA GLU A 46 5.32 -3.12 -11.18
C GLU A 46 5.68 -3.16 -12.66
N THR A 47 6.88 -3.66 -12.96
CA THR A 47 7.32 -3.88 -14.33
C THR A 47 8.00 -5.23 -14.41
N SER A 48 7.41 -6.17 -15.13
CA SER A 48 8.04 -7.48 -15.34
C SER A 48 9.29 -7.33 -16.21
N PRO A 49 10.39 -8.01 -15.87
CA PRO A 49 11.57 -8.03 -16.74
C PRO A 49 11.36 -8.85 -18.02
N GLU A 50 10.24 -9.57 -18.11
CA GLU A 50 9.89 -10.38 -19.28
C GLU A 50 8.97 -9.61 -20.22
N SER A 51 9.28 -9.59 -21.50
CA SER A 51 8.41 -9.05 -22.52
C SER A 51 7.25 -10.00 -22.82
N TYR A 52 6.17 -9.47 -23.41
CA TYR A 52 5.12 -10.30 -23.99
C TYR A 52 5.68 -11.20 -25.11
N ASP A 53 5.08 -12.39 -25.27
CA ASP A 53 5.34 -13.24 -26.44
C ASP A 53 5.15 -12.43 -27.73
N GLY A 54 6.20 -12.37 -28.54
CA GLY A 54 6.17 -11.60 -29.79
C GLY A 54 6.85 -10.23 -29.74
N GLY A 55 7.49 -9.85 -28.61
CA GLY A 55 8.35 -8.67 -28.54
C GLY A 55 7.55 -7.36 -28.38
N GLY A 56 6.77 -7.26 -27.35
CA GLY A 56 6.10 -6.04 -26.90
C GLY A 56 6.83 -5.36 -25.74
N PRO A 57 6.30 -4.25 -25.22
CA PRO A 57 6.80 -3.65 -23.97
C PRO A 57 6.62 -4.62 -22.81
N ASN A 58 7.43 -4.46 -21.77
CA ASN A 58 7.32 -5.25 -20.55
C ASN A 58 5.96 -4.99 -19.88
N PRO A 59 5.24 -6.04 -19.44
CA PRO A 59 3.97 -5.85 -18.77
C PRO A 59 4.13 -5.17 -17.42
N HIS A 60 3.15 -4.34 -17.06
CA HIS A 60 3.06 -3.65 -15.79
C HIS A 60 2.00 -4.28 -14.87
N HIS A 61 2.18 -4.14 -13.56
CA HIS A 61 1.26 -4.59 -12.52
C HIS A 61 0.87 -6.07 -12.65
N VAL A 62 1.87 -6.90 -12.92
CA VAL A 62 1.66 -8.34 -13.08
C VAL A 62 1.37 -8.96 -11.72
N PHE A 63 0.20 -9.58 -11.58
CA PHE A 63 -0.15 -10.30 -10.36
C PHE A 63 0.87 -11.40 -10.02
N ARG A 64 1.25 -11.47 -8.73
CA ARG A 64 2.20 -12.48 -8.25
C ARG A 64 1.66 -13.30 -7.08
N GLN A 65 1.01 -12.67 -6.11
CA GLN A 65 0.56 -13.35 -4.90
C GLN A 65 -0.66 -12.68 -4.28
N TRP A 66 -1.66 -13.47 -3.87
CA TRP A 66 -2.68 -13.00 -2.94
C TRP A 66 -2.13 -12.92 -1.53
N LEU A 67 -2.54 -11.92 -0.76
CA LEU A 67 -2.08 -11.73 0.62
C LEU A 67 -3.01 -12.36 1.65
N LEU A 68 -4.30 -12.38 1.44
CA LEU A 68 -5.29 -12.56 2.48
C LEU A 68 -5.64 -14.02 2.74
N ASN A 69 -5.78 -14.41 4.01
CA ASN A 69 -6.23 -15.72 4.50
C ASN A 69 -5.53 -16.93 3.90
N GLY A 70 -4.26 -16.78 3.54
CA GLY A 70 -3.49 -17.84 2.91
C GLY A 70 -3.66 -17.90 1.39
N ILE A 71 -2.93 -18.82 0.79
CA ILE A 71 -2.88 -19.00 -0.66
C ILE A 71 -4.28 -19.33 -1.18
N GLY A 72 -4.80 -18.50 -2.07
CA GLY A 72 -6.07 -18.72 -2.76
C GLY A 72 -7.26 -17.95 -2.21
N ASN A 73 -7.17 -17.30 -1.05
CA ASN A 73 -8.22 -16.42 -0.55
C ASN A 73 -7.87 -14.96 -0.86
N ALA A 74 -8.69 -14.34 -1.69
CA ALA A 74 -8.45 -13.00 -2.19
C ALA A 74 -8.97 -11.88 -1.26
N PHE A 75 -9.68 -12.21 -0.19
CA PHE A 75 -10.31 -11.19 0.66
C PHE A 75 -10.39 -11.60 2.13
N GLU A 76 -10.50 -10.60 2.98
CA GLU A 76 -10.78 -10.75 4.41
C GLU A 76 -11.87 -9.76 4.82
N SER A 77 -12.90 -10.25 5.51
CA SER A 77 -13.93 -9.38 6.06
C SER A 77 -13.43 -8.68 7.32
N VAL A 78 -13.66 -7.38 7.38
CA VAL A 78 -13.36 -6.55 8.55
C VAL A 78 -14.55 -5.67 8.90
N THR A 79 -14.74 -5.41 10.20
CA THR A 79 -15.74 -4.45 10.67
C THR A 79 -15.03 -3.16 11.03
N LEU A 80 -15.38 -2.09 10.32
CA LEU A 80 -14.90 -0.74 10.56
C LEU A 80 -15.93 0.03 11.37
N SER A 81 -15.50 0.86 12.30
CA SER A 81 -16.36 1.76 13.06
C SER A 81 -15.81 3.19 13.00
N GLY A 82 -16.70 4.17 13.09
CA GLY A 82 -16.32 5.57 12.96
C GLY A 82 -15.14 5.96 13.85
N GLY A 83 -14.07 6.42 13.24
CA GLY A 83 -12.86 6.88 13.92
C GLY A 83 -11.89 5.80 14.42
N ASN A 84 -12.17 4.50 14.21
CA ASN A 84 -11.27 3.41 14.62
C ASN A 84 -10.75 2.65 13.39
N PRO A 85 -9.55 2.95 12.91
CA PRO A 85 -8.96 2.20 11.80
C PRO A 85 -8.61 0.76 12.22
N VAL A 86 -8.65 -0.14 11.25
CA VAL A 86 -8.24 -1.54 11.40
C VAL A 86 -7.03 -1.78 10.52
N THR A 87 -5.95 -2.27 11.12
CA THR A 87 -4.73 -2.65 10.40
C THR A 87 -4.62 -4.17 10.33
N LYS A 88 -4.28 -4.66 9.15
CA LYS A 88 -3.89 -6.04 8.88
C LYS A 88 -2.44 -6.06 8.45
N SER A 89 -1.68 -7.00 9.02
CA SER A 89 -0.24 -7.08 8.82
C SER A 89 0.16 -8.47 8.31
N TRP A 90 1.09 -8.49 7.38
CA TRP A 90 1.70 -9.71 6.84
C TRP A 90 3.22 -9.54 6.83
N SER A 91 3.91 -10.65 7.08
CA SER A 91 5.34 -10.76 6.83
C SER A 91 5.53 -12.00 5.96
N ILE A 92 5.86 -11.79 4.69
CA ILE A 92 5.97 -12.87 3.70
C ILE A 92 7.40 -12.96 3.15
N PRO A 93 7.93 -14.17 2.97
CA PRO A 93 9.20 -14.32 2.29
C PRO A 93 9.11 -13.86 0.83
N ILE A 94 10.07 -13.07 0.38
CA ILE A 94 10.16 -12.63 -1.03
C ILE A 94 10.20 -13.83 -1.99
N SER A 95 10.76 -14.97 -1.53
CA SER A 95 10.76 -16.22 -2.27
C SER A 95 9.33 -16.73 -2.59
N VAL A 96 8.34 -16.45 -1.75
CA VAL A 96 6.93 -16.82 -2.01
C VAL A 96 6.37 -16.00 -3.18
N VAL A 97 6.65 -14.70 -3.20
CA VAL A 97 6.25 -13.81 -4.31
C VAL A 97 6.92 -14.26 -5.61
N ARG A 98 8.20 -14.64 -5.54
CA ARG A 98 8.94 -15.16 -6.69
C ARG A 98 8.46 -16.54 -7.16
N ALA A 99 7.97 -17.38 -6.27
CA ALA A 99 7.34 -18.64 -6.63
C ALA A 99 6.07 -18.44 -7.48
N GLY A 100 5.38 -17.31 -7.32
CA GLY A 100 4.31 -16.84 -8.20
C GLY A 100 4.78 -16.33 -9.58
N GLY A 101 6.09 -16.47 -9.90
CA GLY A 101 6.67 -16.07 -11.18
C GLY A 101 7.38 -14.71 -11.19
N GLY A 102 7.41 -13.99 -10.07
CA GLY A 102 8.12 -12.72 -9.97
C GLY A 102 9.63 -12.88 -10.12
N LYS A 103 10.25 -12.08 -10.98
CA LYS A 103 11.68 -12.14 -11.29
C LYS A 103 12.43 -10.86 -10.96
N SER A 104 11.71 -9.79 -10.72
CA SER A 104 12.29 -8.50 -10.39
C SER A 104 13.00 -8.51 -9.04
N PRO A 105 13.89 -7.54 -8.80
CA PRO A 105 14.30 -7.17 -7.45
C PRO A 105 13.08 -6.88 -6.55
N ALA A 106 13.25 -7.01 -5.26
CA ALA A 106 12.16 -6.88 -4.30
C ALA A 106 11.51 -5.48 -4.32
N ASP A 107 12.29 -4.43 -4.57
CA ASP A 107 11.83 -3.04 -4.69
C ASP A 107 10.90 -2.76 -5.88
N ASN A 108 10.76 -3.73 -6.79
CA ASN A 108 9.83 -3.67 -7.93
C ASN A 108 8.52 -4.41 -7.65
N PHE A 109 8.33 -4.94 -6.46
CA PHE A 109 7.05 -5.51 -6.04
C PHE A 109 6.23 -4.47 -5.28
N LEU A 110 4.96 -4.33 -5.69
CA LEU A 110 4.00 -3.44 -5.08
C LEU A 110 2.86 -4.23 -4.46
N THR A 111 2.44 -3.83 -3.28
CA THR A 111 1.19 -4.28 -2.72
C THR A 111 0.07 -3.36 -3.16
N VAL A 112 -0.97 -3.94 -3.74
CA VAL A 112 -2.22 -3.25 -4.09
C VAL A 112 -3.34 -3.75 -3.20
N ALA A 113 -4.23 -2.86 -2.77
CA ALA A 113 -5.36 -3.21 -1.93
C ALA A 113 -6.62 -2.43 -2.32
N ALA A 114 -7.77 -3.05 -2.06
CA ALA A 114 -9.07 -2.43 -2.25
C ALA A 114 -10.03 -2.82 -1.12
N LEU A 115 -10.90 -1.89 -0.74
CA LEU A 115 -12.07 -2.13 0.10
C LEU A 115 -13.29 -2.27 -0.79
N LEU A 116 -14.05 -3.34 -0.59
CA LEU A 116 -15.30 -3.58 -1.26
C LEU A 116 -16.46 -3.59 -0.26
N ASP A 117 -17.61 -3.08 -0.70
CA ASP A 117 -18.87 -3.17 0.05
C ASP A 117 -19.42 -4.59 -0.08
N GLY A 118 -19.13 -5.43 0.90
CA GLY A 118 -19.47 -6.85 0.89
C GLY A 118 -18.49 -7.71 0.09
N ASP A 119 -18.98 -8.83 -0.40
CA ASP A 119 -18.23 -9.82 -1.15
C ASP A 119 -18.36 -9.54 -2.66
N HIS A 120 -17.29 -9.75 -3.41
CA HIS A 120 -17.22 -9.48 -4.86
C HIS A 120 -18.23 -10.31 -5.69
N THR A 121 -18.81 -11.36 -5.11
CA THR A 121 -19.83 -12.17 -5.81
C THR A 121 -21.21 -11.53 -5.74
N THR A 122 -21.47 -10.76 -4.70
CA THR A 122 -22.76 -10.12 -4.44
C THR A 122 -22.75 -8.62 -4.68
N ASN A 123 -21.66 -7.96 -4.39
CA ASN A 123 -21.51 -6.51 -4.56
C ASN A 123 -20.07 -6.18 -4.99
N ARG A 124 -19.94 -5.45 -6.09
CA ARG A 124 -18.65 -5.10 -6.68
C ARG A 124 -18.27 -3.63 -6.49
N ASN A 125 -18.94 -2.93 -5.59
CA ASN A 125 -18.65 -1.54 -5.34
C ASN A 125 -17.30 -1.41 -4.61
N VAL A 126 -16.34 -0.78 -5.25
CA VAL A 126 -15.08 -0.41 -4.62
C VAL A 126 -15.30 0.88 -3.82
N LEU A 127 -15.04 0.81 -2.52
CA LEU A 127 -15.20 1.94 -1.58
C LEU A 127 -13.92 2.75 -1.48
N ALA A 128 -12.77 2.10 -1.50
CA ALA A 128 -11.45 2.72 -1.51
C ALA A 128 -10.44 1.76 -2.14
N ALA A 129 -9.38 2.30 -2.74
CA ALA A 129 -8.26 1.53 -3.24
C ALA A 129 -6.96 2.30 -3.02
N GLY A 130 -5.85 1.56 -2.90
CA GLY A 130 -4.51 2.13 -2.73
C GLY A 130 -3.43 1.11 -3.03
N ASP A 131 -2.21 1.56 -3.11
CA ASP A 131 -1.03 0.73 -3.27
C ASP A 131 0.12 1.22 -2.38
N SER A 132 1.18 0.43 -2.29
CA SER A 132 2.34 0.75 -1.46
C SER A 132 3.16 1.95 -1.96
N ASN A 133 2.94 2.42 -3.19
CA ASN A 133 3.53 3.67 -3.69
C ASN A 133 2.74 4.91 -3.24
N MET A 134 1.45 4.73 -2.93
CA MET A 134 0.57 5.80 -2.44
C MET A 134 0.57 5.90 -0.92
N GLY A 135 1.22 4.94 -0.22
CA GLY A 135 1.53 5.08 1.19
C GLY A 135 2.24 6.42 1.43
N PRO A 136 2.21 6.98 2.64
CA PRO A 136 2.96 8.19 2.88
C PRO A 136 4.39 7.87 2.46
N LYS A 137 4.80 8.33 1.28
CA LYS A 137 6.20 8.64 1.06
C LYS A 137 6.55 9.36 2.34
N MET A 138 7.46 8.82 3.14
CA MET A 138 7.82 9.47 4.38
C MET A 138 8.13 10.91 3.99
N ASP A 139 7.11 11.74 4.05
CA ASP A 139 7.30 13.14 4.20
C ASP A 139 7.94 13.18 5.58
N LEU A 140 9.25 13.19 5.58
CA LEU A 140 10.01 13.50 6.78
C LEU A 140 9.51 14.90 7.14
N ALA A 141 8.40 14.94 7.87
CA ALA A 141 8.02 16.12 8.60
C ALA A 141 9.11 16.30 9.64
N VAL A 142 10.19 16.94 9.23
CA VAL A 142 11.26 17.36 10.12
C VAL A 142 10.67 18.46 10.98
N SER A 143 9.88 18.07 11.98
CA SER A 143 9.43 18.97 13.02
C SER A 143 10.62 19.19 13.95
N GLY A 144 11.11 20.42 14.00
CA GLY A 144 12.15 20.81 14.94
C GLY A 144 13.56 20.95 14.38
N VAL A 145 13.74 21.26 13.11
CA VAL A 145 15.03 21.74 12.61
C VAL A 145 15.36 23.06 13.26
N THR A 146 16.29 23.02 14.19
CA THR A 146 16.94 24.24 14.65
C THR A 146 18.07 24.53 13.66
N LEU A 147 17.85 25.49 12.78
CA LEU A 147 18.90 25.94 11.88
C LEU A 147 19.92 26.75 12.68
N SER A 148 21.06 26.15 12.95
CA SER A 148 22.17 26.81 13.59
C SER A 148 23.11 27.39 12.56
N ASN A 149 22.74 28.50 11.96
CA ASN A 149 23.75 29.37 11.35
C ASN A 149 23.58 30.80 11.88
N PRO A 150 24.25 31.16 12.97
CA PRO A 150 24.12 32.49 13.58
C PRO A 150 24.80 33.59 12.77
N ALA A 151 25.43 33.30 11.66
CA ALA A 151 26.28 34.27 10.97
C ALA A 151 25.61 34.98 9.78
N SER A 152 24.43 34.59 9.37
CA SER A 152 23.77 35.26 8.25
C SER A 152 22.56 36.07 8.69
N THR A 153 22.68 37.38 8.57
CA THR A 153 21.57 38.34 8.69
C THR A 153 20.62 38.27 7.49
N GLY A 154 20.78 37.30 6.62
CA GLY A 154 20.09 37.24 5.31
C GLY A 154 19.18 36.05 5.06
N GLY A 155 18.96 35.16 6.01
CA GLY A 155 18.15 33.94 5.78
C GLY A 155 18.89 32.86 4.98
N TYR A 156 18.31 31.65 4.93
CA TYR A 156 18.87 30.53 4.19
C TYR A 156 18.61 30.68 2.70
N VAL A 157 19.60 30.37 1.87
CA VAL A 157 19.48 30.36 0.40
C VAL A 157 19.30 28.93 -0.07
N ILE A 158 18.64 28.74 -1.21
CA ILE A 158 18.53 27.43 -1.86
C ILE A 158 19.95 26.92 -2.14
N GLY A 159 20.32 25.78 -1.54
CA GLY A 159 21.66 25.18 -1.66
C GLY A 159 22.42 25.10 -0.34
N ASP A 160 21.93 25.66 0.74
CA ASP A 160 22.52 25.49 2.06
C ASP A 160 22.38 24.04 2.54
N SER A 161 23.46 23.49 3.10
CA SER A 161 23.44 22.15 3.67
C SER A 161 22.73 22.15 5.01
N ILE A 162 21.72 21.31 5.15
CA ILE A 162 21.07 21.01 6.44
C ILE A 162 21.68 19.72 6.98
N THR A 163 22.33 19.80 8.13
CA THR A 163 22.75 18.60 8.86
C THR A 163 21.66 18.24 9.88
N VAL A 164 21.13 17.03 9.77
CA VAL A 164 20.11 16.47 10.69
C VAL A 164 20.80 15.61 11.73
#